data_bba9d54a7515d697eefe2a6c918050bf
#
_entry.id   bba9d54a7515d697eefe2a6c918050bf
#
_cell.length_a   1.000
_cell.length_b   1.000
_cell.length_c   1.000
_cell.angle_alpha   90.00
_cell.angle_beta   90.00
_cell.angle_gamma   90.00
#
_symmetry.space_group_name_H-M   'P 1'
#
loop_
_entity.id
_entity.type
_entity.pdbx_description
1 polymer ?
#
loop_
_entity_poly.entity_id
_entity_poly.type
_entity_poly.pdbx_seq_one_letter_code
_entity_poly.pdbx_strand_id
1 'polypeptide(L)'
;MPGVLLSSGKAQAPVSTLDNLKNAWEGLAGRDALSAILTDDSKTGGKWDIAEFLATGDAEIETVMKHLAAIGHVPDFGGAALDFGCGVGRLTQALARRFASCIGVDISQEMVRQAEAINQNPHCRYVASSTTRLPFESASFSFLYSNIVLQHVPRSLARNYLREFVRVLAPGGVLVFGVQDSFAAPDFSSRLVRVRHVLHLRSRIRVALKRGPGDMQMHCLPEAIVRRTLASAKIPARIVDVRFTNTAARDFNGKLVYLDQPPISGYVGKQYCVVAPKSPGT
;
A
#
# COMPACT_ATOMS: atom_id res chain seq x y z
N MET A 1 -60.42 17.09 9.02
CA MET A 1 -59.23 16.44 9.54
C MET A 1 -58.30 16.22 8.36
N PRO A 2 -57.21 17.01 8.17
CA PRO A 2 -56.24 16.77 7.07
C PRO A 2 -55.23 15.72 7.48
N GLY A 3 -54.98 14.76 6.58
CA GLY A 3 -54.09 13.65 6.76
C GLY A 3 -52.60 14.07 6.80
N VAL A 4 -51.85 13.49 7.73
CA VAL A 4 -50.41 13.61 7.86
C VAL A 4 -49.76 12.79 6.74
N LEU A 5 -49.07 13.46 5.81
CA LEU A 5 -48.19 12.85 4.83
C LEU A 5 -46.89 12.39 5.57
N LEU A 6 -46.75 11.08 5.73
CA LEU A 6 -45.49 10.48 6.15
C LEU A 6 -44.45 10.68 5.04
N SER A 7 -43.41 11.45 5.33
CA SER A 7 -42.26 11.61 4.44
C SER A 7 -41.57 10.26 4.25
N SER A 8 -41.59 9.79 3.00
CA SER A 8 -40.82 8.62 2.56
C SER A 8 -39.33 8.92 2.77
N GLY A 9 -38.70 8.25 3.72
CA GLY A 9 -37.25 8.26 3.88
C GLY A 9 -36.61 7.79 2.58
N LYS A 10 -35.87 8.67 1.90
CA LYS A 10 -35.03 8.28 0.78
C LYS A 10 -34.05 7.23 1.27
N ALA A 11 -34.18 6.00 0.77
CA ALA A 11 -33.16 4.99 0.98
C ALA A 11 -31.83 5.55 0.49
N GLN A 12 -30.87 5.66 1.39
CA GLN A 12 -29.51 6.08 1.05
C GLN A 12 -28.95 5.06 0.05
N ALA A 13 -28.43 5.53 -1.08
CA ALA A 13 -27.78 4.69 -2.07
C ALA A 13 -26.64 3.89 -1.37
N PRO A 14 -26.40 2.62 -1.74
CA PRO A 14 -25.35 1.83 -1.11
C PRO A 14 -23.99 2.51 -1.31
N VAL A 15 -23.27 2.72 -0.20
CA VAL A 15 -21.94 3.33 -0.20
C VAL A 15 -20.99 2.48 -1.04
N SER A 16 -20.22 3.06 -1.94
CA SER A 16 -19.31 2.33 -2.81
C SER A 16 -18.17 1.70 -1.97
N THR A 17 -17.53 0.66 -2.51
CA THR A 17 -16.36 0.03 -1.86
C THR A 17 -15.21 1.03 -1.67
N LEU A 18 -15.04 1.98 -2.58
CA LEU A 18 -14.04 3.05 -2.46
C LEU A 18 -14.40 4.04 -1.36
N ASP A 19 -15.68 4.40 -1.21
CA ASP A 19 -16.13 5.30 -0.14
C ASP A 19 -15.92 4.66 1.24
N ASN A 20 -16.19 3.35 1.36
CA ASN A 20 -15.91 2.62 2.60
C ASN A 20 -14.41 2.63 2.94
N LEU A 21 -13.55 2.39 1.96
CA LEU A 21 -12.10 2.44 2.14
C LEU A 21 -11.63 3.85 2.51
N LYS A 22 -12.12 4.87 1.82
CA LYS A 22 -11.85 6.27 2.13
C LYS A 22 -12.24 6.60 3.57
N ASN A 23 -13.48 6.33 3.96
CA ASN A 23 -13.99 6.64 5.30
C ASN A 23 -13.18 5.93 6.40
N ALA A 24 -12.73 4.70 6.17
CA ALA A 24 -11.88 3.98 7.10
C ALA A 24 -10.53 4.69 7.30
N TRP A 25 -9.86 5.09 6.20
CA TRP A 25 -8.58 5.80 6.27
C TRP A 25 -8.71 7.23 6.80
N GLU A 26 -9.79 7.96 6.48
CA GLU A 26 -10.09 9.26 7.10
C GLU A 26 -10.23 9.13 8.63
N GLY A 27 -10.95 8.10 9.09
CA GLY A 27 -11.11 7.86 10.52
C GLY A 27 -9.81 7.46 11.24
N LEU A 28 -8.90 6.75 10.57
CA LEU A 28 -7.57 6.42 11.10
C LEU A 28 -6.66 7.64 11.13
N ALA A 29 -6.65 8.43 10.05
CA ALA A 29 -5.88 9.66 9.94
C ALA A 29 -6.23 10.68 11.02
N GLY A 30 -7.53 10.84 11.33
CA GLY A 30 -8.01 11.75 12.37
C GLY A 30 -7.69 11.31 13.79
N ARG A 31 -7.31 10.05 14.01
CA ARG A 31 -6.95 9.52 15.35
C ARG A 31 -5.45 9.51 15.59
N ASP A 32 -4.70 8.81 14.77
CA ASP A 32 -3.24 8.67 14.88
C ASP A 32 -2.69 8.20 13.52
N ALA A 33 -2.45 9.14 12.62
CA ALA A 33 -2.04 8.85 11.25
C ALA A 33 -0.71 8.10 11.17
N LEU A 34 0.27 8.46 12.01
CA LEU A 34 1.60 7.85 11.98
C LEU A 34 1.55 6.38 12.41
N SER A 35 0.83 6.09 13.51
CA SER A 35 0.63 4.71 13.97
C SER A 35 -0.29 3.89 13.06
N ALA A 36 -1.17 4.53 12.29
CA ALA A 36 -1.97 3.84 11.27
C ALA A 36 -1.12 3.36 10.08
N ILE A 37 -0.03 4.07 9.77
CA ILE A 37 0.91 3.73 8.69
C ILE A 37 1.94 2.70 9.16
N LEU A 38 2.57 2.92 10.32
CA LEU A 38 3.55 2.01 10.91
C LEU A 38 3.08 1.54 12.28
N THR A 39 2.77 0.24 12.36
CA THR A 39 2.24 -0.37 13.59
C THR A 39 3.37 -0.77 14.52
N ASP A 40 3.88 0.17 15.29
CA ASP A 40 4.81 -0.08 16.37
C ASP A 40 4.09 0.14 17.70
N ASP A 41 3.88 -0.94 18.47
CA ASP A 41 3.13 -0.91 19.74
C ASP A 41 3.76 0.08 20.75
N SER A 42 5.06 0.33 20.68
CA SER A 42 5.77 1.28 21.56
C SER A 42 5.52 2.75 21.18
N LYS A 43 5.07 3.00 19.94
CA LYS A 43 4.88 4.33 19.35
C LYS A 43 3.41 4.73 19.21
N THR A 44 2.46 3.87 19.57
CA THR A 44 1.03 4.16 19.48
C THR A 44 0.60 5.30 20.41
N GLY A 45 -0.47 6.02 20.03
CA GLY A 45 -1.04 7.12 20.79
C GLY A 45 -0.24 8.42 20.68
N GLY A 46 0.22 8.74 19.48
CA GLY A 46 0.92 9.99 19.16
C GLY A 46 2.37 10.05 19.65
N LYS A 47 2.99 8.92 19.90
CA LYS A 47 4.39 8.83 20.41
C LYS A 47 5.45 8.85 19.34
N TRP A 48 5.08 8.81 18.05
CA TRP A 48 6.03 8.94 16.97
C TRP A 48 6.64 10.37 16.97
N ASP A 49 7.95 10.44 17.02
CA ASP A 49 8.67 11.65 16.59
C ASP A 49 8.63 11.73 15.05
N ILE A 50 8.34 12.92 14.51
CA ILE A 50 8.16 13.10 13.06
C ILE A 50 9.46 12.84 12.31
N ALA A 51 10.61 13.29 12.83
CA ALA A 51 11.89 13.08 12.16
C ALA A 51 12.27 11.61 12.16
N GLU A 52 12.06 10.90 13.29
CA GLU A 52 12.27 9.45 13.38
C GLU A 52 11.35 8.70 12.39
N PHE A 53 10.07 9.08 12.32
CA PHE A 53 9.12 8.48 11.39
C PHE A 53 9.54 8.67 9.93
N LEU A 54 9.92 9.88 9.54
CA LEU A 54 10.38 10.19 8.19
C LEU A 54 11.69 9.46 7.85
N ALA A 55 12.62 9.33 8.80
CA ALA A 55 13.87 8.58 8.61
C ALA A 55 13.65 7.10 8.27
N THR A 56 12.55 6.48 8.73
CA THR A 56 12.19 5.12 8.31
C THR A 56 11.89 5.05 6.81
N GLY A 57 11.36 6.12 6.22
CA GLY A 57 11.12 6.24 4.78
C GLY A 57 12.43 6.27 3.99
N ASP A 58 13.43 7.02 4.47
CA ASP A 58 14.76 7.05 3.85
C ASP A 58 15.43 5.68 3.85
N ALA A 59 15.38 4.99 4.98
CA ALA A 59 15.95 3.65 5.11
C ALA A 59 15.25 2.62 4.20
N GLU A 60 13.92 2.72 4.06
CA GLU A 60 13.16 1.84 3.17
C GLU A 60 13.52 2.10 1.71
N ILE A 61 13.51 3.34 1.25
CA ILE A 61 13.85 3.69 -0.13
C ILE A 61 15.33 3.36 -0.43
N GLU A 62 16.24 3.56 0.50
CA GLU A 62 17.64 3.14 0.34
C GLU A 62 17.75 1.63 0.10
N THR A 63 17.01 0.83 0.86
CA THR A 63 16.98 -0.64 0.69
C THR A 63 16.46 -1.02 -0.69
N VAL A 64 15.39 -0.38 -1.15
CA VAL A 64 14.80 -0.61 -2.49
C VAL A 64 15.78 -0.22 -3.59
N MET A 65 16.42 0.94 -3.50
CA MET A 65 17.36 1.40 -4.53
C MET A 65 18.61 0.52 -4.62
N LYS A 66 19.15 0.06 -3.48
CA LYS A 66 20.25 -0.91 -3.45
C LYS A 66 19.85 -2.22 -4.14
N HIS A 67 18.64 -2.70 -3.88
CA HIS A 67 18.14 -3.91 -4.52
C HIS A 67 17.99 -3.73 -6.03
N LEU A 68 17.37 -2.63 -6.48
CA LEU A 68 17.21 -2.32 -7.91
C LEU A 68 18.57 -2.21 -8.62
N ALA A 69 19.57 -1.61 -7.99
CA ALA A 69 20.93 -1.55 -8.52
C ALA A 69 21.55 -2.95 -8.64
N ALA A 70 21.37 -3.80 -7.63
CA ALA A 70 21.89 -5.17 -7.63
C ALA A 70 21.30 -6.05 -8.73
N ILE A 71 20.03 -5.82 -9.11
CA ILE A 71 19.37 -6.56 -10.22
C ILE A 71 19.48 -5.84 -11.56
N GLY A 72 20.23 -4.73 -11.66
CA GLY A 72 20.48 -4.01 -12.92
C GLY A 72 19.31 -3.19 -13.45
N HIS A 73 18.37 -2.77 -12.57
CA HIS A 73 17.16 -2.02 -12.94
C HIS A 73 17.05 -0.68 -12.20
N VAL A 74 18.10 0.14 -12.28
CA VAL A 74 18.11 1.49 -11.70
C VAL A 74 17.13 2.39 -12.44
N PRO A 75 16.19 3.07 -11.73
CA PRO A 75 15.27 4.01 -12.38
C PRO A 75 15.98 5.29 -12.83
N ASP A 76 15.37 6.00 -13.79
CA ASP A 76 15.82 7.34 -14.16
C ASP A 76 15.46 8.35 -13.06
N PHE A 77 16.46 8.82 -12.32
CA PHE A 77 16.30 9.80 -11.26
C PHE A 77 16.03 11.23 -11.78
N GLY A 78 16.28 11.50 -13.06
CA GLY A 78 15.92 12.77 -13.73
C GLY A 78 14.41 12.90 -13.99
N GLY A 79 13.66 11.81 -13.89
CA GLY A 79 12.22 11.79 -14.05
C GLY A 79 11.46 12.01 -12.73
N ALA A 80 10.13 11.99 -12.82
CA ALA A 80 9.25 12.09 -11.68
C ALA A 80 8.96 10.71 -11.05
N ALA A 81 8.82 10.66 -9.72
CA ALA A 81 8.35 9.49 -8.99
C ALA A 81 6.89 9.64 -8.53
N LEU A 82 6.18 8.51 -8.40
CA LEU A 82 4.85 8.42 -7.81
C LEU A 82 4.90 7.51 -6.58
N ASP A 83 4.41 8.02 -5.45
CA ASP A 83 4.16 7.26 -4.21
C ASP A 83 2.66 7.00 -4.07
N PHE A 84 2.22 5.77 -4.28
CA PHE A 84 0.80 5.40 -4.20
C PHE A 84 0.43 4.88 -2.82
N GLY A 85 -0.55 5.54 -2.18
CA GLY A 85 -0.93 5.35 -0.79
C GLY A 85 0.07 6.03 0.13
N CYS A 86 0.37 7.30 -0.17
CA CYS A 86 1.48 8.04 0.46
C CYS A 86 1.29 8.32 1.96
N GLY A 87 0.04 8.20 2.47
CA GLY A 87 -0.28 8.59 3.84
C GLY A 87 0.19 10.02 4.12
N VAL A 88 0.94 10.19 5.20
CA VAL A 88 1.52 11.50 5.58
C VAL A 88 2.86 11.82 4.88
N GLY A 89 3.20 11.14 3.78
CA GLY A 89 4.32 11.51 2.91
C GLY A 89 5.69 10.99 3.34
N ARG A 90 5.74 9.94 4.17
CA ARG A 90 6.99 9.31 4.63
C ARG A 90 7.89 8.87 3.47
N LEU A 91 7.34 8.15 2.52
CA LEU A 91 8.06 7.65 1.34
C LEU A 91 8.15 8.72 0.24
N THR A 92 7.13 9.57 0.11
CA THR A 92 7.12 10.67 -0.86
C THR A 92 8.32 11.59 -0.67
N GLN A 93 8.61 12.01 0.58
CA GLN A 93 9.76 12.87 0.87
C GLN A 93 11.09 12.15 0.64
N ALA A 94 11.19 10.86 0.96
CA ALA A 94 12.38 10.05 0.70
C ALA A 94 12.66 9.90 -0.81
N LEU A 95 11.61 9.72 -1.62
CA LEU A 95 11.70 9.66 -3.08
C LEU A 95 12.09 11.02 -3.68
N ALA A 96 11.51 12.12 -3.20
CA ALA A 96 11.80 13.46 -3.70
C ALA A 96 13.24 13.92 -3.42
N ARG A 97 13.97 13.26 -2.53
CA ARG A 97 15.42 13.48 -2.36
C ARG A 97 16.27 12.79 -3.44
N ARG A 98 15.68 11.94 -4.26
CA ARG A 98 16.38 11.14 -5.28
C ARG A 98 15.93 11.44 -6.71
N PHE A 99 14.65 11.74 -6.88
CA PHE A 99 14.04 12.03 -8.17
C PHE A 99 13.86 13.55 -8.36
N ALA A 100 13.73 13.97 -9.60
CA ALA A 100 13.49 15.38 -9.92
C ALA A 100 12.26 15.95 -9.21
N SER A 101 11.24 15.11 -9.01
CA SER A 101 10.06 15.41 -8.19
C SER A 101 9.39 14.11 -7.73
N CYS A 102 8.56 14.20 -6.69
CA CYS A 102 7.71 13.10 -6.29
C CYS A 102 6.28 13.58 -6.03
N ILE A 103 5.31 12.83 -6.54
CA ILE A 103 3.89 13.04 -6.22
C ILE A 103 3.43 11.91 -5.30
N GLY A 104 2.93 12.26 -4.12
CA GLY A 104 2.21 11.35 -3.24
C GLY A 104 0.72 11.37 -3.55
N VAL A 105 0.09 10.20 -3.71
CA VAL A 105 -1.36 10.10 -3.85
C VAL A 105 -1.94 9.22 -2.77
N ASP A 106 -3.00 9.69 -2.11
CA ASP A 106 -3.72 8.94 -1.09
C ASP A 106 -5.23 9.05 -1.28
N ILE A 107 -5.97 8.09 -0.74
CA ILE A 107 -7.44 8.11 -0.75
C ILE A 107 -8.01 9.06 0.32
N SER A 108 -7.26 9.29 1.39
CA SER A 108 -7.66 10.13 2.52
C SER A 108 -7.21 11.57 2.31
N GLN A 109 -8.16 12.50 2.33
CA GLN A 109 -7.88 13.94 2.31
C GLN A 109 -7.15 14.38 3.57
N GLU A 110 -7.47 13.78 4.71
CA GLU A 110 -6.81 14.10 5.98
C GLU A 110 -5.34 13.65 5.99
N MET A 111 -5.03 12.47 5.44
CA MET A 111 -3.64 12.04 5.25
C MET A 111 -2.86 13.05 4.39
N VAL A 112 -3.44 13.45 3.26
CA VAL A 112 -2.82 14.45 2.35
C VAL A 112 -2.61 15.78 3.06
N ARG A 113 -3.60 16.28 3.79
CA ARG A 113 -3.47 17.53 4.56
C ARG A 113 -2.33 17.46 5.60
N GLN A 114 -2.18 16.32 6.28
CA GLN A 114 -1.07 16.13 7.22
C GLN A 114 0.26 15.99 6.51
N ALA A 115 0.30 15.31 5.34
CA ALA A 115 1.51 15.22 4.51
C ALA A 115 2.00 16.62 4.08
N GLU A 116 1.10 17.49 3.64
CA GLU A 116 1.42 18.87 3.28
C GLU A 116 1.95 19.67 4.48
N ALA A 117 1.35 19.48 5.67
CA ALA A 117 1.73 20.19 6.88
C ALA A 117 3.15 19.83 7.39
N ILE A 118 3.57 18.58 7.22
CA ILE A 118 4.91 18.12 7.66
C ILE A 118 5.94 18.08 6.52
N ASN A 119 5.54 18.49 5.32
CA ASN A 119 6.43 18.45 4.16
C ASN A 119 7.57 19.45 4.30
N GLN A 120 8.81 18.97 4.11
CA GLN A 120 10.03 19.76 4.15
C GLN A 120 10.74 19.80 2.79
N ASN A 121 10.18 19.15 1.75
CA ASN A 121 10.81 19.06 0.45
C ASN A 121 9.97 19.76 -0.63
N PRO A 122 10.49 20.83 -1.29
CA PRO A 122 9.74 21.60 -2.29
C PRO A 122 9.44 20.79 -3.57
N HIS A 123 10.11 19.65 -3.77
CA HIS A 123 9.87 18.76 -4.91
C HIS A 123 8.76 17.72 -4.64
N CYS A 124 8.12 17.74 -3.45
CA CYS A 124 6.94 16.95 -3.14
C CYS A 124 5.68 17.70 -3.53
N ARG A 125 4.72 16.92 -4.05
CA ARG A 125 3.30 17.31 -4.18
C ARG A 125 2.43 16.20 -3.67
N TYR A 126 1.24 16.54 -3.17
CA TYR A 126 0.30 15.58 -2.63
C TYR A 126 -1.07 15.74 -3.29
N VAL A 127 -1.75 14.63 -3.56
CA VAL A 127 -3.05 14.60 -4.25
C VAL A 127 -3.97 13.62 -3.55
N ALA A 128 -5.12 14.07 -3.08
CA ALA A 128 -6.16 13.18 -2.61
C ALA A 128 -6.97 12.66 -3.81
N SER A 129 -7.11 11.34 -3.93
CA SER A 129 -7.87 10.73 -5.02
C SER A 129 -8.58 9.46 -4.57
N SER A 130 -9.91 9.46 -4.68
CA SER A 130 -10.79 8.32 -4.40
C SER A 130 -11.38 7.73 -5.69
N THR A 131 -10.59 7.68 -6.75
CA THR A 131 -11.01 7.14 -8.06
C THR A 131 -10.22 5.89 -8.41
N THR A 132 -10.80 5.02 -9.23
CA THR A 132 -10.12 3.81 -9.73
C THR A 132 -9.12 4.11 -10.83
N ARG A 133 -9.21 5.29 -11.46
CA ARG A 133 -8.26 5.79 -12.44
C ARG A 133 -7.39 6.85 -11.77
N LEU A 134 -6.08 6.69 -11.87
CA LEU A 134 -5.14 7.69 -11.33
C LEU A 134 -5.27 9.01 -12.12
N PRO A 135 -5.28 10.18 -11.43
CA PRO A 135 -5.47 11.49 -12.05
C PRO A 135 -4.20 12.00 -12.76
N PHE A 136 -3.50 11.10 -13.43
CA PHE A 136 -2.24 11.40 -14.14
C PHE A 136 -2.33 10.90 -15.59
N GLU A 137 -1.59 11.54 -16.47
CA GLU A 137 -1.44 11.11 -17.85
C GLU A 137 -0.68 9.78 -17.94
N SER A 138 -0.80 9.11 -19.08
CA SER A 138 0.00 7.92 -19.36
C SER A 138 1.48 8.29 -19.51
N ALA A 139 2.37 7.38 -19.12
CA ALA A 139 3.81 7.55 -19.28
C ALA A 139 4.41 8.78 -18.56
N SER A 140 3.89 9.14 -17.38
CA SER A 140 4.29 10.35 -16.63
C SER A 140 5.43 10.10 -15.64
N PHE A 141 5.66 8.86 -15.18
CA PHE A 141 6.56 8.58 -14.07
C PHE A 141 7.67 7.61 -14.46
N SER A 142 8.92 7.97 -14.17
CA SER A 142 10.07 7.08 -14.30
C SER A 142 10.13 6.01 -13.19
N PHE A 143 9.50 6.29 -12.05
CA PHE A 143 9.43 5.38 -10.92
C PHE A 143 8.06 5.44 -10.24
N LEU A 144 7.54 4.28 -9.86
CA LEU A 144 6.35 4.17 -9.02
C LEU A 144 6.62 3.24 -7.85
N TYR A 145 6.27 3.69 -6.66
CA TYR A 145 6.39 2.90 -5.44
C TYR A 145 5.04 2.79 -4.71
N SER A 146 4.75 1.61 -4.18
CA SER A 146 3.61 1.38 -3.30
C SER A 146 3.91 0.25 -2.33
N ASN A 147 3.94 0.51 -1.04
CA ASN A 147 4.19 -0.52 -0.03
C ASN A 147 3.16 -0.44 1.10
N ILE A 148 2.78 -1.59 1.68
CA ILE A 148 1.76 -1.75 2.73
C ILE A 148 0.39 -1.12 2.44
N VAL A 149 0.05 -0.88 1.17
CA VAL A 149 -1.19 -0.26 0.70
C VAL A 149 -2.14 -1.28 0.09
N LEU A 150 -1.70 -2.01 -0.94
CA LEU A 150 -2.56 -2.90 -1.71
C LEU A 150 -3.15 -4.06 -0.88
N GLN A 151 -2.55 -4.36 0.26
CA GLN A 151 -3.08 -5.33 1.22
C GLN A 151 -4.40 -4.91 1.87
N HIS A 152 -4.70 -3.62 1.88
CA HIS A 152 -5.95 -3.05 2.39
C HIS A 152 -6.98 -2.78 1.29
N VAL A 153 -6.59 -2.98 0.05
CA VAL A 153 -7.43 -2.73 -1.12
C VAL A 153 -8.09 -4.04 -1.59
N PRO A 154 -9.43 -4.09 -1.77
CA PRO A 154 -10.10 -5.26 -2.32
C PRO A 154 -9.50 -5.71 -3.65
N ARG A 155 -9.44 -7.04 -3.86
CA ARG A 155 -8.73 -7.66 -5.02
C ARG A 155 -9.10 -7.07 -6.38
N SER A 156 -10.39 -6.76 -6.59
CA SER A 156 -10.85 -6.16 -7.86
C SER A 156 -10.25 -4.78 -8.09
N LEU A 157 -10.23 -3.94 -7.06
CA LEU A 157 -9.64 -2.61 -7.10
C LEU A 157 -8.11 -2.67 -7.20
N ALA A 158 -7.44 -3.55 -6.44
CA ALA A 158 -6.00 -3.75 -6.53
C ALA A 158 -5.57 -4.13 -7.95
N ARG A 159 -6.32 -5.01 -8.64
CA ARG A 159 -6.07 -5.34 -10.05
C ARG A 159 -6.24 -4.13 -10.98
N ASN A 160 -7.20 -3.26 -10.72
CA ASN A 160 -7.36 -2.03 -11.49
C ASN A 160 -6.18 -1.09 -11.26
N TYR A 161 -5.74 -0.89 -10.01
CA TYR A 161 -4.57 -0.07 -9.72
C TYR A 161 -3.30 -0.62 -10.34
N LEU A 162 -3.08 -1.94 -10.36
CA LEU A 162 -1.92 -2.52 -11.05
C LEU A 162 -1.90 -2.17 -12.55
N ARG A 163 -3.06 -2.13 -13.22
CA ARG A 163 -3.13 -1.69 -14.63
C ARG A 163 -2.87 -0.19 -14.76
N GLU A 164 -3.37 0.62 -13.83
CA GLU A 164 -3.13 2.06 -13.80
C GLU A 164 -1.66 2.39 -13.51
N PHE A 165 -1.01 1.63 -12.62
CA PHE A 165 0.43 1.78 -12.38
C PHE A 165 1.23 1.61 -13.67
N VAL A 166 0.93 0.55 -14.44
CA VAL A 166 1.59 0.33 -15.74
C VAL A 166 1.25 1.44 -16.73
N ARG A 167 0.01 1.94 -16.73
CA ARG A 167 -0.40 3.03 -17.63
C ARG A 167 0.36 4.32 -17.39
N VAL A 168 0.55 4.71 -16.13
CA VAL A 168 1.24 5.97 -15.79
C VAL A 168 2.76 5.86 -15.80
N LEU A 169 3.29 4.64 -15.87
CA LEU A 169 4.73 4.40 -15.92
C LEU A 169 5.29 4.75 -17.30
N ALA A 170 6.36 5.54 -17.33
CA ALA A 170 7.05 5.91 -18.56
C ALA A 170 7.73 4.70 -19.22
N PRO A 171 8.02 4.75 -20.54
CA PRO A 171 8.82 3.72 -21.20
C PRO A 171 10.17 3.51 -20.48
N GLY A 172 10.50 2.27 -20.17
CA GLY A 172 11.68 1.93 -19.36
C GLY A 172 11.57 2.25 -17.87
N GLY A 173 10.46 2.83 -17.44
CA GLY A 173 10.21 3.14 -16.03
C GLY A 173 10.10 1.90 -15.16
N VAL A 174 10.35 2.07 -13.86
CA VAL A 174 10.40 0.99 -12.86
C VAL A 174 9.25 1.14 -11.88
N LEU A 175 8.52 0.06 -11.66
CA LEU A 175 7.45 -0.05 -10.67
C LEU A 175 7.87 -1.03 -9.58
N VAL A 176 7.80 -0.62 -8.32
CA VAL A 176 7.99 -1.51 -7.18
C VAL A 176 6.77 -1.44 -6.28
N PHE A 177 6.17 -2.58 -5.99
CA PHE A 177 4.99 -2.63 -5.11
C PHE A 177 4.96 -3.87 -4.23
N GLY A 178 4.44 -3.70 -3.01
CA GLY A 178 4.21 -4.77 -2.05
C GLY A 178 2.77 -5.25 -2.01
N VAL A 179 2.57 -6.56 -1.86
CA VAL A 179 1.27 -7.20 -1.62
C VAL A 179 1.39 -8.34 -0.64
N GLN A 180 0.28 -8.70 -0.02
CA GLN A 180 0.15 -9.97 0.70
C GLN A 180 -0.21 -11.05 -0.33
N ASP A 181 0.68 -12.03 -0.53
CA ASP A 181 0.44 -13.14 -1.48
C ASP A 181 -0.59 -14.13 -0.94
N SER A 182 -0.34 -14.61 0.27
CA SER A 182 -1.11 -15.68 0.90
C SER A 182 -1.06 -15.56 2.42
N PHE A 183 -1.81 -16.43 3.09
CA PHE A 183 -1.73 -16.63 4.54
C PHE A 183 -1.21 -18.03 4.81
N ALA A 184 0.00 -18.12 5.35
CA ALA A 184 0.58 -19.40 5.77
C ALA A 184 -0.09 -19.84 7.08
N ALA A 185 -0.81 -20.96 7.03
CA ALA A 185 -1.34 -21.60 8.23
C ALA A 185 -0.19 -22.21 9.03
N PRO A 186 -0.20 -22.12 10.37
CA PRO A 186 0.77 -22.84 11.19
C PRO A 186 0.69 -24.34 10.91
N ASP A 187 1.84 -25.01 10.88
CA ASP A 187 1.87 -26.48 10.75
C ASP A 187 1.30 -27.12 12.01
N PHE A 188 0.18 -27.85 11.86
CA PHE A 188 -0.55 -28.51 12.93
C PHE A 188 -0.10 -29.97 13.19
N SER A 189 1.09 -30.34 12.73
CA SER A 189 1.60 -31.71 12.89
C SER A 189 1.78 -32.13 14.37
N SER A 190 1.95 -31.18 15.30
CA SER A 190 2.07 -31.48 16.74
C SER A 190 0.74 -31.33 17.50
N ARG A 191 0.44 -32.31 18.42
CA ARG A 191 -0.75 -32.28 19.29
C ARG A 191 -0.85 -31.00 20.14
N LEU A 192 0.29 -30.46 20.61
CA LEU A 192 0.36 -29.23 21.41
C LEU A 192 -0.08 -27.99 20.63
N VAL A 193 0.22 -27.93 19.32
CA VAL A 193 -0.20 -26.83 18.45
C VAL A 193 -1.72 -26.86 18.22
N ARG A 194 -2.33 -28.06 18.12
CA ARG A 194 -3.80 -28.19 17.98
C ARG A 194 -4.55 -27.64 19.20
N VAL A 195 -4.08 -27.90 20.40
CA VAL A 195 -4.70 -27.39 21.65
C VAL A 195 -4.58 -25.88 21.74
N ARG A 196 -3.40 -25.32 21.46
CA ARG A 196 -3.22 -23.87 21.41
C ARG A 196 -4.07 -23.21 20.31
N HIS A 197 -4.26 -23.90 19.18
CA HIS A 197 -5.08 -23.38 18.09
C HIS A 197 -6.57 -23.31 18.44
N VAL A 198 -7.12 -24.30 19.14
CA VAL A 198 -8.51 -24.25 19.62
C VAL A 198 -8.71 -23.09 20.60
N LEU A 199 -7.74 -22.83 21.48
CA LEU A 199 -7.76 -21.67 22.38
C LEU A 199 -7.62 -20.35 21.61
N HIS A 200 -6.73 -20.30 20.60
CA HIS A 200 -6.59 -19.13 19.71
C HIS A 200 -7.77 -18.95 18.75
N LEU A 201 -8.45 -20.03 18.32
CA LEU A 201 -9.65 -19.92 17.50
C LEU A 201 -10.77 -19.21 18.27
N ARG A 202 -10.95 -19.52 19.58
CA ARG A 202 -11.88 -18.79 20.46
C ARG A 202 -11.51 -17.32 20.60
N SER A 203 -10.22 -16.99 20.73
CA SER A 203 -9.75 -15.60 20.76
C SER A 203 -9.92 -14.90 19.41
N ARG A 204 -9.69 -15.59 18.29
CA ARG A 204 -9.92 -15.06 16.93
C ARG A 204 -11.40 -14.84 16.63
N ILE A 205 -12.28 -15.75 17.07
CA ILE A 205 -13.73 -15.55 16.98
C ILE A 205 -14.14 -14.34 17.85
N ARG A 206 -13.58 -14.20 19.06
CA ARG A 206 -13.83 -13.06 19.94
C ARG A 206 -13.30 -11.75 19.35
N VAL A 207 -12.15 -11.77 18.68
CA VAL A 207 -11.59 -10.62 17.94
C VAL A 207 -12.43 -10.33 16.70
N ALA A 208 -12.87 -11.34 15.93
CA ALA A 208 -13.74 -11.15 14.78
C ALA A 208 -15.12 -10.58 15.17
N LEU A 209 -15.66 -11.01 16.32
CA LEU A 209 -16.93 -10.49 16.88
C LEU A 209 -16.76 -9.09 17.52
N LYS A 210 -15.53 -8.68 17.87
CA LYS A 210 -15.20 -7.34 18.37
C LYS A 210 -14.73 -6.38 17.29
N ARG A 211 -14.67 -6.80 16.02
CA ARG A 211 -14.36 -5.90 14.91
C ARG A 211 -15.41 -4.80 14.83
N GLY A 212 -15.03 -3.63 15.29
CA GLY A 212 -15.83 -2.42 15.14
C GLY A 212 -15.82 -1.92 13.70
N PRO A 213 -16.75 -1.04 13.33
CA PRO A 213 -16.67 -0.30 12.08
C PRO A 213 -15.38 0.51 12.07
N GLY A 214 -14.38 0.11 11.27
CA GLY A 214 -13.06 0.74 11.17
C GLY A 214 -11.87 -0.21 11.24
N ASP A 215 -12.06 -1.50 11.50
CA ASP A 215 -10.99 -2.50 11.40
C ASP A 215 -10.61 -2.73 9.93
N MET A 216 -9.37 -2.37 9.58
CA MET A 216 -8.84 -2.54 8.22
C MET A 216 -8.80 -4.01 7.83
N GLN A 217 -9.51 -4.33 6.75
CA GLN A 217 -9.47 -5.68 6.18
C GLN A 217 -8.15 -5.91 5.44
N MET A 218 -7.57 -7.09 5.66
CA MET A 218 -6.40 -7.54 4.92
C MET A 218 -6.83 -8.43 3.74
N HIS A 219 -6.31 -8.12 2.55
CA HIS A 219 -6.59 -8.85 1.33
C HIS A 219 -5.32 -9.47 0.78
N CYS A 220 -5.36 -10.78 0.46
CA CYS A 220 -4.29 -11.40 -0.29
C CYS A 220 -4.50 -11.23 -1.80
N LEU A 221 -3.43 -10.93 -2.51
CA LEU A 221 -3.39 -10.90 -3.97
C LEU A 221 -2.32 -11.91 -4.45
N PRO A 222 -2.69 -13.17 -4.69
CA PRO A 222 -1.76 -14.23 -5.07
C PRO A 222 -0.94 -13.89 -6.31
N GLU A 223 0.32 -14.33 -6.36
CA GLU A 223 1.26 -14.08 -7.45
C GLU A 223 0.68 -14.40 -8.83
N ALA A 224 -0.06 -15.51 -8.96
CA ALA A 224 -0.71 -15.88 -10.21
C ALA A 224 -1.71 -14.82 -10.71
N ILE A 225 -2.39 -14.13 -9.80
CA ILE A 225 -3.32 -13.03 -10.12
C ILE A 225 -2.53 -11.79 -10.52
N VAL A 226 -1.45 -11.46 -9.81
CA VAL A 226 -0.55 -10.34 -10.15
C VAL A 226 0.00 -10.53 -11.57
N ARG A 227 0.61 -11.69 -11.85
CA ARG A 227 1.18 -12.02 -13.17
C ARG A 227 0.14 -11.92 -14.27
N ARG A 228 -1.05 -12.50 -14.09
CA ARG A 228 -2.13 -12.43 -15.08
C ARG A 228 -2.62 -10.99 -15.29
N THR A 229 -2.68 -10.19 -14.21
CA THR A 229 -3.15 -8.80 -14.30
C THR A 229 -2.18 -7.94 -15.09
N LEU A 230 -0.88 -8.05 -14.82
CA LEU A 230 0.16 -7.32 -15.55
C LEU A 230 0.28 -7.78 -17.01
N ALA A 231 0.19 -9.09 -17.28
CA ALA A 231 0.19 -9.62 -18.64
C ALA A 231 -1.03 -9.16 -19.47
N SER A 232 -2.17 -8.86 -18.81
CA SER A 232 -3.38 -8.35 -19.46
C SER A 232 -3.44 -6.82 -19.57
N ALA A 233 -2.41 -6.11 -19.12
CA ALA A 233 -2.33 -4.66 -19.28
C ALA A 233 -2.13 -4.28 -20.76
N LYS A 234 -2.64 -3.11 -21.17
CA LYS A 234 -2.47 -2.62 -22.56
C LYS A 234 -1.00 -2.43 -22.95
N ILE A 235 -0.16 -2.12 -21.97
CA ILE A 235 1.29 -2.03 -22.13
C ILE A 235 1.88 -3.26 -21.43
N PRO A 236 2.61 -4.14 -22.12
CA PRO A 236 3.17 -5.33 -21.53
C PRO A 236 4.35 -4.96 -20.61
N ALA A 237 4.12 -4.93 -19.30
CA ALA A 237 5.16 -4.70 -18.32
C ALA A 237 5.73 -6.05 -17.82
N ARG A 238 7.04 -6.14 -17.66
CA ARG A 238 7.75 -7.35 -17.30
C ARG A 238 8.10 -7.37 -15.81
N ILE A 239 7.69 -8.40 -15.09
CA ILE A 239 8.20 -8.68 -13.74
C ILE A 239 9.65 -9.13 -13.89
N VAL A 240 10.57 -8.40 -13.30
CA VAL A 240 12.02 -8.66 -13.35
C VAL A 240 12.52 -9.32 -12.07
N ASP A 241 11.84 -9.09 -10.94
CA ASP A 241 12.15 -9.77 -9.68
C ASP A 241 10.93 -9.85 -8.76
N VAL A 242 10.93 -10.83 -7.86
CA VAL A 242 9.92 -11.00 -6.80
C VAL A 242 10.63 -11.46 -5.54
N ARG A 243 10.47 -10.73 -4.43
CA ARG A 243 11.08 -11.02 -3.15
C ARG A 243 10.06 -11.18 -2.04
N PHE A 244 10.31 -12.11 -1.14
CA PHE A 244 9.62 -12.11 0.15
C PHE A 244 10.10 -10.95 0.99
N THR A 245 9.20 -10.39 1.79
CA THR A 245 9.49 -9.25 2.65
C THR A 245 8.89 -9.41 4.04
N ASN A 246 9.42 -8.67 5.00
CA ASN A 246 8.87 -8.58 6.35
C ASN A 246 7.67 -7.62 6.47
N THR A 247 7.22 -6.99 5.39
CA THR A 247 6.14 -5.98 5.41
C THR A 247 4.79 -6.51 5.87
N ALA A 248 4.64 -7.83 5.91
CA ALA A 248 3.47 -8.52 6.44
C ALA A 248 3.56 -8.81 7.94
N ALA A 249 4.71 -8.59 8.56
CA ALA A 249 4.91 -8.79 9.98
C ALA A 249 4.04 -7.79 10.76
N ARG A 250 3.51 -8.23 11.89
CA ARG A 250 2.60 -7.43 12.72
C ARG A 250 3.31 -6.23 13.37
N ASP A 251 4.61 -6.34 13.53
CA ASP A 251 5.52 -5.38 14.14
C ASP A 251 6.40 -4.66 13.10
N PHE A 252 5.92 -4.55 11.86
CA PHE A 252 6.64 -3.82 10.82
C PHE A 252 6.72 -2.32 11.20
N ASN A 253 7.92 -1.89 11.51
CA ASN A 253 8.26 -0.55 11.98
C ASN A 253 8.87 0.36 10.90
N GLY A 254 8.70 0.02 9.62
CA GLY A 254 9.27 0.76 8.48
C GLY A 254 10.65 0.29 8.03
N LYS A 255 11.29 -0.64 8.73
CA LYS A 255 12.56 -1.25 8.31
C LYS A 255 12.29 -2.41 7.36
N LEU A 256 12.37 -2.14 6.06
CA LEU A 256 12.20 -3.17 5.02
C LEU A 256 13.38 -4.15 5.02
N VAL A 257 13.05 -5.44 5.04
CA VAL A 257 14.01 -6.54 4.89
C VAL A 257 13.51 -7.51 3.84
N TYR A 258 14.37 -7.88 2.89
CA TYR A 258 14.14 -8.98 1.98
C TYR A 258 14.48 -10.31 2.64
N LEU A 259 13.60 -11.29 2.47
CA LEU A 259 13.72 -12.60 3.08
C LEU A 259 14.04 -13.65 2.01
N ASP A 260 14.89 -14.61 2.34
CA ASP A 260 15.23 -15.74 1.43
C ASP A 260 14.10 -16.78 1.39
N GLN A 261 13.30 -16.87 2.45
CA GLN A 261 12.20 -17.83 2.59
C GLN A 261 10.94 -17.11 3.07
N PRO A 262 9.75 -17.61 2.70
CA PRO A 262 8.51 -17.08 3.23
C PRO A 262 8.41 -17.31 4.75
N PRO A 263 7.68 -16.46 5.49
CA PRO A 263 7.43 -16.68 6.90
C PRO A 263 6.67 -18.01 7.13
N ILE A 264 7.01 -18.70 8.22
CA ILE A 264 6.44 -20.03 8.56
C ILE A 264 4.93 -19.92 8.88
N SER A 265 4.48 -18.75 9.32
CA SER A 265 3.07 -18.51 9.68
C SER A 265 2.71 -17.03 9.50
N GLY A 266 1.43 -16.76 9.31
CA GLY A 266 0.93 -15.41 9.10
C GLY A 266 0.84 -15.02 7.63
N TYR A 267 0.75 -13.73 7.36
CA TYR A 267 0.71 -13.25 5.99
C TYR A 267 2.09 -13.30 5.34
N VAL A 268 2.12 -13.73 4.09
CA VAL A 268 3.33 -13.79 3.25
C VAL A 268 3.39 -12.53 2.41
N GLY A 269 4.24 -11.59 2.80
CA GLY A 269 4.50 -10.37 2.03
C GLY A 269 5.43 -10.65 0.86
N LYS A 270 5.06 -10.15 -0.32
CA LYS A 270 5.91 -10.14 -1.52
C LYS A 270 6.03 -8.73 -2.07
N GLN A 271 7.22 -8.39 -2.51
CA GLN A 271 7.49 -7.18 -3.29
C GLN A 271 7.86 -7.57 -4.71
N TYR A 272 7.27 -6.88 -5.68
CA TYR A 272 7.46 -7.07 -7.10
C TYR A 272 8.24 -5.90 -7.68
N CYS A 273 9.27 -6.20 -8.47
CA CYS A 273 9.95 -5.26 -9.34
C CYS A 273 9.49 -5.49 -10.78
N VAL A 274 8.96 -4.45 -11.41
CA VAL A 274 8.35 -4.50 -12.74
C VAL A 274 8.94 -3.38 -13.59
N VAL A 275 9.22 -3.67 -14.85
CA VAL A 275 9.78 -2.69 -15.79
C VAL A 275 8.85 -2.56 -16.99
N ALA A 276 8.55 -1.31 -17.35
CA ALA A 276 7.84 -1.00 -18.59
C ALA A 276 8.77 -1.22 -19.81
N PRO A 277 8.25 -1.63 -20.96
CA PRO A 277 9.06 -1.75 -22.17
C PRO A 277 9.64 -0.39 -22.55
N LYS A 278 10.86 -0.39 -23.07
CA LYS A 278 11.46 0.80 -23.69
C LYS A 278 10.71 1.14 -24.97
N SER A 279 10.72 2.42 -25.37
CA SER A 279 10.23 2.80 -26.69
C SER A 279 11.05 2.08 -27.78
N PRO A 280 10.41 1.61 -28.86
CA PRO A 280 11.17 1.08 -29.98
C PRO A 280 12.06 2.20 -30.51
N GLY A 281 13.38 2.04 -30.43
CA GLY A 281 14.37 2.98 -31.02
C GLY A 281 15.22 3.78 -30.03
N THR A 282 15.24 3.43 -28.73
CA THR A 282 16.23 3.98 -27.78
C THR A 282 17.18 2.88 -27.29
#